data_bb5f86b2a7f66426911f73ffa8eafd6c
#
_entry.id   bb5f86b2a7f66426911f73ffa8eafd6c
#
_cell.length_a   1.000
_cell.length_b   1.000
_cell.length_c   1.000
_cell.angle_alpha   90.00
_cell.angle_beta   90.00
_cell.angle_gamma   90.00
#
_symmetry.space_group_name_H-M   'P 1'
#
loop_
_entity.id
_entity.type
_entity.pdbx_description
1 polymer ?
#
loop_
_entity_poly.entity_id
_entity_poly.type
_entity_poly.pdbx_seq_one_letter_code
_entity_poly.pdbx_strand_id
1 'polypeptide(L)'
;FTNIGALIVGAVAAFTIVGLVPAERAHDPLTLFLSGFVAIMAMILPGISGSSILLILGQYEYVLNAVKDFNLTPIIFVGVGCVLGIAVFSRILSWLLNKYPQVTLAILIGFVIGSLRAVWPWQVQSTVTIEGVAETISSNVMPDLGSGEFWIAVVIAIIGFLVVGFIDHLESRENPFLRLFWRKPQSAFSEPVKE
;
A
#
# COMPACT_ATOMS: atom_id res chain seq x y z
N PHE A 1 -15.10 -15.98 -11.24
CA PHE A 1 -14.52 -15.06 -12.26
C PHE A 1 -14.55 -13.61 -11.80
N THR A 2 -15.61 -13.14 -11.15
CA THR A 2 -15.77 -11.75 -10.69
C THR A 2 -14.64 -11.31 -9.74
N ASN A 3 -14.21 -12.15 -8.81
CA ASN A 3 -13.15 -11.83 -7.85
C ASN A 3 -11.77 -11.73 -8.50
N ILE A 4 -11.49 -12.52 -9.54
CA ILE A 4 -10.24 -12.42 -10.31
C ILE A 4 -10.22 -11.12 -11.11
N GLY A 5 -11.34 -10.74 -11.74
CA GLY A 5 -11.47 -9.46 -12.42
C GLY A 5 -11.26 -8.28 -11.47
N ALA A 6 -11.86 -8.34 -10.28
CA ALA A 6 -11.70 -7.32 -9.25
C ALA A 6 -10.25 -7.18 -8.75
N LEU A 7 -9.55 -8.31 -8.56
CA LEU A 7 -8.13 -8.33 -8.20
C LEU A 7 -7.26 -7.68 -9.30
N ILE A 8 -7.50 -8.03 -10.56
CA ILE A 8 -6.76 -7.43 -11.69
C ILE A 8 -7.00 -5.92 -11.75
N VAL A 9 -8.25 -5.47 -11.59
CA VAL A 9 -8.58 -4.04 -11.57
C VAL A 9 -7.83 -3.33 -10.44
N GLY A 10 -7.83 -3.87 -9.23
CA GLY A 10 -7.07 -3.34 -8.11
C GLY A 10 -5.57 -3.25 -8.38
N ALA A 11 -4.99 -4.33 -8.93
CA ALA A 11 -3.56 -4.38 -9.24
C ALA A 11 -3.17 -3.36 -10.33
N VAL A 12 -3.94 -3.26 -11.40
CA VAL A 12 -3.70 -2.28 -12.47
C VAL A 12 -3.86 -0.86 -11.96
N ALA A 13 -4.89 -0.58 -11.15
CA ALA A 13 -5.11 0.73 -10.57
C ALA A 13 -3.92 1.15 -9.67
N ALA A 14 -3.47 0.30 -8.76
CA ALA A 14 -2.32 0.59 -7.91
C ALA A 14 -1.02 0.76 -8.72
N PHE A 15 -0.78 -0.13 -9.70
CA PHE A 15 0.40 -0.07 -10.55
C PHE A 15 0.47 1.25 -11.36
N THR A 16 -0.66 1.73 -11.87
CA THR A 16 -0.73 3.00 -12.60
C THR A 16 -0.58 4.20 -11.68
N ILE A 17 -1.26 4.23 -10.52
CA ILE A 17 -1.16 5.33 -9.55
C ILE A 17 0.28 5.50 -9.07
N VAL A 18 0.95 4.41 -8.70
CA VAL A 18 2.34 4.43 -8.23
C VAL A 18 3.33 4.89 -9.33
N GLY A 19 2.96 4.72 -10.60
CA GLY A 19 3.77 5.15 -11.73
C GLY A 19 3.50 6.56 -12.24
N LEU A 20 2.62 7.34 -11.60
CA LEU A 20 2.34 8.71 -12.00
C LEU A 20 3.51 9.63 -11.66
N VAL A 21 3.83 10.52 -12.60
CA VAL A 21 4.84 11.57 -12.41
C VAL A 21 4.22 12.74 -11.65
N PRO A 22 4.97 13.38 -10.74
CA PRO A 22 4.49 14.57 -10.05
C PRO A 22 4.05 15.67 -11.03
N ALA A 23 2.99 16.37 -10.68
CA ALA A 23 2.48 17.50 -11.46
C ALA A 23 2.67 18.79 -10.65
N GLU A 24 3.18 19.83 -11.28
CA GLU A 24 3.16 21.17 -10.67
C GLU A 24 1.72 21.65 -10.60
N ARG A 25 1.31 22.08 -9.40
CA ARG A 25 -0.04 22.62 -9.15
C ARG A 25 0.02 23.85 -8.26
N ALA A 26 -1.02 24.67 -8.42
CA ALA A 26 -1.24 25.81 -7.53
C ALA A 26 -1.38 25.34 -6.07
N HIS A 27 -0.88 26.17 -5.15
CA HIS A 27 -0.94 25.92 -3.70
C HIS A 27 -2.08 26.72 -3.05
N ASP A 28 -3.23 26.79 -3.73
CA ASP A 28 -4.42 27.44 -3.21
C ASP A 28 -5.10 26.57 -2.13
N PRO A 29 -5.90 27.19 -1.24
CA PRO A 29 -6.53 26.48 -0.12
C PRO A 29 -7.39 25.27 -0.54
N LEU A 30 -8.08 25.37 -1.68
CA LEU A 30 -8.92 24.28 -2.17
C LEU A 30 -8.08 23.09 -2.65
N THR A 31 -7.00 23.36 -3.38
CA THR A 31 -6.06 22.32 -3.84
C THR A 31 -5.38 21.63 -2.67
N LEU A 32 -4.97 22.37 -1.65
CA LEU A 32 -4.40 21.81 -0.41
C LEU A 32 -5.40 20.90 0.32
N PHE A 33 -6.64 21.38 0.48
CA PHE A 33 -7.73 20.59 1.07
C PHE A 33 -7.99 19.30 0.31
N LEU A 34 -8.16 19.39 -1.01
CA LEU A 34 -8.41 18.22 -1.86
C LEU A 34 -7.22 17.25 -1.87
N SER A 35 -5.99 17.77 -1.82
CA SER A 35 -4.80 16.94 -1.75
C SER A 35 -4.72 16.15 -0.45
N GLY A 36 -5.02 16.78 0.69
CA GLY A 36 -5.12 16.08 1.98
C GLY A 36 -6.24 15.03 1.97
N PHE A 37 -7.40 15.39 1.43
CA PHE A 37 -8.56 14.50 1.32
C PHE A 37 -8.24 13.23 0.51
N VAL A 38 -7.63 13.39 -0.68
CA VAL A 38 -7.27 12.26 -1.56
C VAL A 38 -6.09 11.47 -0.99
N ALA A 39 -5.07 12.15 -0.44
CA ALA A 39 -3.90 11.48 0.13
C ALA A 39 -4.26 10.55 1.27
N ILE A 40 -5.14 10.97 2.18
CA ILE A 40 -5.55 10.12 3.30
C ILE A 40 -6.45 8.95 2.85
N MET A 41 -7.31 9.16 1.84
CA MET A 41 -8.10 8.07 1.26
C MET A 41 -7.20 7.00 0.66
N ALA A 42 -6.18 7.42 -0.09
CA ALA A 42 -5.20 6.50 -0.66
C ALA A 42 -4.37 5.78 0.41
N MET A 43 -4.03 6.44 1.51
CA MET A 43 -3.29 5.84 2.64
C MET A 43 -4.07 4.73 3.34
N ILE A 44 -5.40 4.76 3.33
CA ILE A 44 -6.22 3.67 3.89
C ILE A 44 -6.16 2.43 2.98
N LEU A 45 -5.91 2.62 1.67
CA LEU A 45 -5.73 1.51 0.75
C LEU A 45 -4.34 0.87 0.97
N PRO A 46 -4.27 -0.46 1.10
CA PRO A 46 -2.99 -1.12 1.34
C PRO A 46 -2.04 -0.92 0.15
N GLY A 47 -0.80 -0.59 0.46
CA GLY A 47 0.28 -0.48 -0.53
C GLY A 47 0.45 0.91 -1.15
N ILE A 48 -0.32 1.92 -0.77
CA ILE A 48 -0.15 3.30 -1.22
C ILE A 48 0.17 4.20 -0.01
N SER A 49 1.20 5.03 -0.18
CA SER A 49 1.60 6.02 0.83
C SER A 49 0.91 7.36 0.57
N GLY A 50 0.39 7.99 1.63
CA GLY A 50 -0.21 9.33 1.54
C GLY A 50 0.81 10.39 1.09
N SER A 51 2.07 10.27 1.50
CA SER A 51 3.14 11.16 1.05
C SER A 51 3.42 11.01 -0.45
N SER A 52 3.36 9.80 -1.00
CA SER A 52 3.49 9.57 -2.45
C SER A 52 2.34 10.24 -3.23
N ILE A 53 1.14 10.21 -2.69
CA ILE A 53 0.00 10.92 -3.32
C ILE A 53 0.19 12.43 -3.25
N LEU A 54 0.65 12.98 -2.12
CA LEU A 54 0.97 14.40 -2.02
C LEU A 54 2.09 14.79 -3.00
N LEU A 55 3.08 13.92 -3.21
CA LEU A 55 4.15 14.13 -4.19
C LEU A 55 3.59 14.17 -5.62
N ILE A 56 2.77 13.19 -6.00
CA ILE A 56 2.10 13.13 -7.32
C ILE A 56 1.23 14.38 -7.55
N LEU A 57 0.59 14.90 -6.49
CA LEU A 57 -0.22 16.10 -6.55
C LEU A 57 0.60 17.40 -6.49
N GLY A 58 1.93 17.33 -6.44
CA GLY A 58 2.83 18.50 -6.38
C GLY A 58 2.73 19.29 -5.08
N GLN A 59 2.18 18.71 -4.01
CA GLN A 59 1.95 19.41 -2.73
C GLN A 59 2.93 19.00 -1.62
N TYR A 60 3.69 17.93 -1.82
CA TYR A 60 4.52 17.36 -0.75
C TYR A 60 5.55 18.33 -0.19
N GLU A 61 6.35 18.94 -1.06
CA GLU A 61 7.42 19.87 -0.63
C GLU A 61 6.84 21.13 -0.01
N TYR A 62 5.75 21.66 -0.58
CA TYR A 62 5.08 22.84 -0.05
C TYR A 62 4.55 22.61 1.37
N VAL A 63 3.89 21.47 1.61
CA VAL A 63 3.39 21.08 2.93
C VAL A 63 4.56 20.83 3.90
N LEU A 64 5.63 20.14 3.44
CA LEU A 64 6.80 19.86 4.27
C LEU A 64 7.50 21.16 4.71
N ASN A 65 7.65 22.14 3.82
CA ASN A 65 8.23 23.44 4.14
C ASN A 65 7.31 24.23 5.07
N ALA A 66 5.99 24.19 4.86
CA ALA A 66 5.03 24.81 5.77
C ALA A 66 5.13 24.25 7.20
N VAL A 67 5.41 22.95 7.36
CA VAL A 67 5.66 22.35 8.69
C VAL A 67 6.96 22.86 9.29
N LYS A 68 8.05 22.96 8.51
CA LYS A 68 9.35 23.47 8.99
C LYS A 68 9.27 24.93 9.42
N ASP A 69 8.53 25.74 8.66
CA ASP A 69 8.39 27.19 8.87
C ASP A 69 7.25 27.53 9.85
N PHE A 70 6.60 26.52 10.43
CA PHE A 70 5.42 26.68 11.30
C PHE A 70 4.29 27.49 10.65
N ASN A 71 4.17 27.43 9.31
CA ASN A 71 3.07 28.05 8.58
C ASN A 71 1.81 27.22 8.72
N LEU A 72 0.91 27.63 9.61
CA LEU A 72 -0.29 26.86 9.95
C LEU A 72 -1.33 26.81 8.83
N THR A 73 -1.34 27.78 7.92
CA THR A 73 -2.38 27.87 6.88
C THR A 73 -2.43 26.63 5.99
N PRO A 74 -1.35 26.20 5.30
CA PRO A 74 -1.37 24.98 4.51
C PRO A 74 -1.66 23.73 5.34
N ILE A 75 -1.10 23.68 6.56
CA ILE A 75 -1.25 22.53 7.46
C ILE A 75 -2.72 22.32 7.85
N ILE A 76 -3.43 23.41 8.14
CA ILE A 76 -4.86 23.36 8.51
C ILE A 76 -5.69 22.86 7.31
N PHE A 77 -5.49 23.42 6.11
CA PHE A 77 -6.28 23.01 4.93
C PHE A 77 -6.05 21.52 4.59
N VAL A 78 -4.81 21.05 4.57
CA VAL A 78 -4.49 19.63 4.37
C VAL A 78 -5.06 18.78 5.50
N GLY A 79 -4.90 19.21 6.76
CA GLY A 79 -5.41 18.49 7.94
C GLY A 79 -6.93 18.34 7.93
N VAL A 80 -7.68 19.41 7.62
CA VAL A 80 -9.15 19.35 7.48
C VAL A 80 -9.53 18.40 6.33
N GLY A 81 -8.80 18.47 5.20
CA GLY A 81 -8.97 17.52 4.11
C GLY A 81 -8.80 16.07 4.56
N CYS A 82 -7.74 15.79 5.32
CA CYS A 82 -7.48 14.46 5.87
C CYS A 82 -8.61 13.99 6.80
N VAL A 83 -9.06 14.81 7.74
CA VAL A 83 -10.13 14.45 8.68
C VAL A 83 -11.42 14.08 7.94
N LEU A 84 -11.82 14.90 6.97
CA LEU A 84 -13.01 14.63 6.17
C LEU A 84 -12.80 13.43 5.24
N GLY A 85 -11.61 13.25 4.68
CA GLY A 85 -11.26 12.10 3.86
C GLY A 85 -11.39 10.78 4.62
N ILE A 86 -10.88 10.69 5.85
CA ILE A 86 -11.06 9.53 6.73
C ILE A 86 -12.56 9.28 6.98
N ALA A 87 -13.30 10.30 7.37
CA ALA A 87 -14.72 10.17 7.73
C ALA A 87 -15.57 9.66 6.55
N VAL A 88 -15.32 10.17 5.35
CA VAL A 88 -16.03 9.77 4.14
C VAL A 88 -15.58 8.39 3.68
N PHE A 89 -14.28 8.18 3.54
CA PHE A 89 -13.76 6.94 2.98
C PHE A 89 -13.98 5.72 3.87
N SER A 90 -13.87 5.88 5.19
CA SER A 90 -14.17 4.79 6.13
C SER A 90 -15.62 4.31 6.02
N ARG A 91 -16.57 5.22 5.80
CA ARG A 91 -17.98 4.85 5.57
C ARG A 91 -18.16 4.12 4.24
N ILE A 92 -17.52 4.60 3.17
CA ILE A 92 -17.56 3.95 1.85
C ILE A 92 -16.97 2.55 1.93
N LEU A 93 -15.78 2.41 2.54
CA LEU A 93 -15.09 1.14 2.66
C LEU A 93 -15.89 0.16 3.53
N SER A 94 -16.44 0.62 4.65
CA SER A 94 -17.31 -0.18 5.52
C SER A 94 -18.56 -0.66 4.77
N TRP A 95 -19.20 0.19 4.00
CA TRP A 95 -20.33 -0.19 3.18
C TRP A 95 -19.97 -1.22 2.11
N LEU A 96 -18.82 -1.04 1.42
CA LEU A 96 -18.33 -2.00 0.43
C LEU A 96 -18.02 -3.36 1.05
N LEU A 97 -17.34 -3.38 2.20
CA LEU A 97 -17.01 -4.62 2.93
C LEU A 97 -18.26 -5.35 3.43
N ASN A 98 -19.29 -4.63 3.83
CA ASN A 98 -20.56 -5.25 4.27
C ASN A 98 -21.39 -5.78 3.09
N LYS A 99 -21.42 -5.05 1.95
CA LYS A 99 -22.28 -5.40 0.82
C LYS A 99 -21.60 -6.34 -0.19
N TYR A 100 -20.31 -6.14 -0.42
CA TYR A 100 -19.52 -6.89 -1.42
C TYR A 100 -18.17 -7.34 -0.85
N PRO A 101 -18.13 -8.14 0.24
CA PRO A 101 -16.89 -8.44 0.96
C PRO A 101 -15.83 -9.10 0.08
N GLN A 102 -16.21 -10.10 -0.71
CA GLN A 102 -15.26 -10.85 -1.54
C GLN A 102 -14.64 -9.99 -2.66
N VAL A 103 -15.45 -9.15 -3.31
CA VAL A 103 -14.98 -8.26 -4.38
C VAL A 103 -14.07 -7.17 -3.80
N THR A 104 -14.47 -6.59 -2.67
CA THR A 104 -13.69 -5.55 -2.00
C THR A 104 -12.34 -6.09 -1.53
N LEU A 105 -12.31 -7.27 -0.89
CA LEU A 105 -11.05 -7.92 -0.51
C LEU A 105 -10.18 -8.26 -1.72
N ALA A 106 -10.77 -8.73 -2.81
CA ALA A 106 -10.03 -8.99 -4.05
C ALA A 106 -9.38 -7.73 -4.62
N ILE A 107 -10.11 -6.59 -4.62
CA ILE A 107 -9.54 -5.30 -5.02
C ILE A 107 -8.39 -4.88 -4.09
N LEU A 108 -8.56 -4.98 -2.78
CA LEU A 108 -7.53 -4.62 -1.80
C LEU A 108 -6.28 -5.47 -1.94
N ILE A 109 -6.42 -6.78 -2.16
CA ILE A 109 -5.29 -7.68 -2.45
C ILE A 109 -4.62 -7.26 -3.76
N GLY A 110 -5.42 -6.92 -4.79
CA GLY A 110 -4.92 -6.38 -6.04
C GLY A 110 -4.08 -5.12 -5.84
N PHE A 111 -4.54 -4.18 -4.98
CA PHE A 111 -3.77 -2.99 -4.62
C PHE A 111 -2.40 -3.34 -4.01
N VAL A 112 -2.34 -4.30 -3.09
CA VAL A 112 -1.06 -4.79 -2.53
C VAL A 112 -0.13 -5.30 -3.64
N ILE A 113 -0.65 -6.14 -4.55
CA ILE A 113 0.15 -6.69 -5.64
C ILE A 113 0.64 -5.59 -6.60
N GLY A 114 -0.24 -4.66 -6.99
CA GLY A 114 0.11 -3.56 -7.89
C GLY A 114 1.13 -2.60 -7.28
N SER A 115 1.05 -2.37 -5.97
CA SER A 115 1.97 -1.48 -5.25
C SER A 115 3.38 -2.06 -5.04
N LEU A 116 3.60 -3.36 -5.28
CA LEU A 116 4.94 -3.97 -5.24
C LEU A 116 5.91 -3.27 -6.21
N ARG A 117 5.38 -2.60 -7.24
CA ARG A 117 6.18 -1.74 -8.11
C ARG A 117 6.93 -0.64 -7.33
N ALA A 118 6.30 -0.05 -6.31
CA ALA A 118 6.88 1.04 -5.52
C ALA A 118 8.04 0.59 -4.65
N VAL A 119 7.97 -0.64 -4.14
CA VAL A 119 8.97 -1.21 -3.21
C VAL A 119 9.97 -2.13 -3.92
N TRP A 120 9.94 -2.16 -5.25
CA TRP A 120 10.86 -2.98 -6.03
C TRP A 120 12.31 -2.57 -5.76
N PRO A 121 13.20 -3.47 -5.30
CA PRO A 121 14.54 -3.11 -4.84
C PRO A 121 15.47 -2.60 -5.95
N TRP A 122 15.29 -3.11 -7.16
CA TRP A 122 16.16 -2.77 -8.29
C TRP A 122 15.55 -1.65 -9.12
N GLN A 123 16.00 -0.43 -8.83
CA GLN A 123 15.55 0.78 -9.53
C GLN A 123 16.75 1.55 -10.05
N VAL A 124 16.68 2.00 -11.30
CA VAL A 124 17.62 2.95 -11.89
C VAL A 124 16.98 4.34 -11.83
N GLN A 125 17.70 5.26 -11.23
CA GLN A 125 17.31 6.66 -11.20
C GLN A 125 17.86 7.33 -12.46
N SER A 126 16.97 7.86 -13.29
CA SER A 126 17.31 8.65 -14.47
C SER A 126 16.87 10.08 -14.24
N THR A 127 17.79 11.03 -14.34
CA THR A 127 17.46 12.45 -14.28
C THR A 127 16.99 12.88 -15.66
N VAL A 128 15.72 13.22 -15.79
CA VAL A 128 15.14 13.76 -17.03
C VAL A 128 14.87 15.23 -16.80
N THR A 129 15.39 16.08 -17.67
CA THR A 129 15.13 17.51 -17.60
C THR A 129 13.84 17.80 -18.37
N ILE A 130 12.76 18.09 -17.66
CA ILE A 130 11.48 18.51 -18.23
C ILE A 130 11.34 20.02 -18.00
N GLU A 131 11.23 20.79 -19.07
CA GLU A 131 11.09 22.26 -19.03
C GLU A 131 12.15 23.02 -18.18
N GLY A 132 13.39 22.48 -18.11
CA GLY A 132 14.48 23.13 -17.37
C GLY A 132 14.59 22.73 -15.91
N VAL A 133 13.70 21.89 -15.40
CA VAL A 133 13.76 21.30 -14.05
C VAL A 133 14.28 19.88 -14.15
N ALA A 134 15.30 19.56 -13.35
CA ALA A 134 15.85 18.20 -13.29
C ALA A 134 14.95 17.34 -12.39
N GLU A 135 14.13 16.48 -12.98
CA GLU A 135 13.33 15.49 -12.26
C GLU A 135 14.03 14.13 -12.27
N THR A 136 14.05 13.49 -11.11
CA THR A 136 14.57 12.13 -10.96
C THR A 136 13.44 11.13 -11.11
N ILE A 137 13.43 10.40 -12.21
CA ILE A 137 12.47 9.32 -12.46
C ILE A 137 13.11 7.99 -12.12
N SER A 138 12.47 7.22 -11.24
CA SER A 138 12.89 5.86 -10.91
C SER A 138 12.23 4.85 -11.84
N SER A 139 13.02 4.07 -12.55
CA SER A 139 12.54 2.98 -13.41
C SER A 139 12.93 1.63 -12.80
N ASN A 140 11.97 0.74 -12.69
CA ASN A 140 12.22 -0.62 -12.21
C ASN A 140 12.97 -1.42 -13.28
N VAL A 141 14.04 -2.07 -12.88
CA VAL A 141 14.84 -2.94 -13.74
C VAL A 141 14.82 -4.38 -13.24
N MET A 142 15.08 -5.32 -14.14
CA MET A 142 15.22 -6.73 -13.75
C MET A 142 16.53 -6.91 -12.98
N PRO A 143 16.48 -7.70 -11.87
CA PRO A 143 17.69 -8.01 -11.11
C PRO A 143 18.63 -8.88 -11.93
N ASP A 144 19.92 -8.69 -11.73
CA ASP A 144 20.93 -9.64 -12.19
C ASP A 144 20.92 -10.86 -11.25
N LEU A 145 20.45 -11.99 -11.76
CA LEU A 145 20.36 -13.25 -11.00
C LEU A 145 21.73 -13.79 -10.56
N GLY A 146 22.82 -13.35 -11.20
CA GLY A 146 24.20 -13.68 -10.81
C GLY A 146 24.76 -12.83 -9.69
N SER A 147 24.10 -11.73 -9.35
CA SER A 147 24.59 -10.79 -8.33
C SER A 147 24.34 -11.31 -6.90
N GLY A 148 25.30 -11.05 -6.00
CA GLY A 148 25.12 -11.35 -4.58
C GLY A 148 23.97 -10.56 -3.96
N GLU A 149 23.67 -9.36 -4.46
CA GLU A 149 22.55 -8.51 -4.01
C GLU A 149 21.21 -9.19 -4.22
N PHE A 150 21.02 -9.89 -5.35
CA PHE A 150 19.80 -10.65 -5.60
C PHE A 150 19.57 -11.71 -4.52
N TRP A 151 20.60 -12.50 -4.21
CA TRP A 151 20.48 -13.57 -3.23
C TRP A 151 20.27 -13.04 -1.81
N ILE A 152 20.88 -11.92 -1.45
CA ILE A 152 20.64 -11.23 -0.17
C ILE A 152 19.19 -10.79 -0.09
N ALA A 153 18.64 -10.18 -1.15
CA ALA A 153 17.24 -9.76 -1.18
C ALA A 153 16.28 -10.94 -1.04
N VAL A 154 16.57 -12.07 -1.70
CA VAL A 154 15.78 -13.31 -1.56
C VAL A 154 15.79 -13.82 -0.12
N VAL A 155 16.96 -13.86 0.53
CA VAL A 155 17.09 -14.30 1.92
C VAL A 155 16.30 -13.37 2.85
N ILE A 156 16.40 -12.05 2.68
CA ILE A 156 15.64 -11.08 3.48
C ILE A 156 14.13 -11.25 3.26
N ALA A 157 13.70 -11.50 2.03
CA ALA A 157 12.28 -11.73 1.71
C ALA A 157 11.75 -13.01 2.42
N ILE A 158 12.53 -14.08 2.40
CA ILE A 158 12.19 -15.33 3.09
C ILE A 158 12.11 -15.10 4.60
N ILE A 159 13.09 -14.41 5.19
CA ILE A 159 13.10 -14.09 6.62
C ILE A 159 11.86 -13.26 6.97
N GLY A 160 11.54 -12.21 6.19
CA GLY A 160 10.35 -11.38 6.39
C GLY A 160 9.06 -12.20 6.34
N PHE A 161 8.94 -13.09 5.35
CA PHE A 161 7.80 -14.00 5.24
C PHE A 161 7.64 -14.92 6.45
N LEU A 162 8.76 -15.50 6.92
CA LEU A 162 8.75 -16.37 8.09
C LEU A 162 8.40 -15.61 9.38
N VAL A 163 8.92 -14.39 9.55
CA VAL A 163 8.61 -13.55 10.73
C VAL A 163 7.12 -13.19 10.76
N VAL A 164 6.57 -12.75 9.64
CA VAL A 164 5.13 -12.43 9.55
C VAL A 164 4.28 -13.68 9.80
N GLY A 165 4.63 -14.81 9.18
CA GLY A 165 3.94 -16.09 9.40
C GLY A 165 4.03 -16.57 10.86
N PHE A 166 5.14 -16.32 11.53
CA PHE A 166 5.29 -16.65 12.94
C PHE A 166 4.42 -15.75 13.85
N ILE A 167 4.38 -14.45 13.59
CA ILE A 167 3.53 -13.50 14.34
C ILE A 167 2.06 -13.88 14.17
N ASP A 168 1.62 -14.14 12.92
CA ASP A 168 0.26 -14.58 12.63
C ASP A 168 -0.08 -15.90 13.36
N HIS A 169 0.87 -16.82 13.44
CA HIS A 169 0.68 -18.06 14.20
C HIS A 169 0.53 -17.84 15.71
N LEU A 170 1.28 -16.88 16.28
CA LEU A 170 1.15 -16.52 17.69
C LEU A 170 -0.22 -15.94 18.03
N GLU A 171 -0.80 -15.15 17.10
CA GLU A 171 -2.09 -14.50 17.27
C GLU A 171 -3.25 -15.48 17.03
N SER A 172 -3.28 -16.13 15.87
CA SER A 172 -4.42 -16.94 15.44
C SER A 172 -4.36 -18.40 15.88
N ARG A 173 -3.16 -18.94 16.18
CA ARG A 173 -2.86 -20.38 16.37
C ARG A 173 -3.36 -21.30 15.24
N GLU A 174 -3.79 -20.74 14.12
CA GLU A 174 -4.43 -21.43 12.98
C GLU A 174 -3.70 -21.28 11.66
N ASN A 175 -2.46 -20.80 11.65
CA ASN A 175 -1.72 -20.59 10.42
C ASN A 175 -1.57 -21.89 9.63
N PRO A 176 -2.12 -22.00 8.41
CA PRO A 176 -2.14 -23.24 7.63
C PRO A 176 -0.75 -23.74 7.23
N PHE A 177 0.23 -22.81 7.05
CA PHE A 177 1.61 -23.17 6.70
C PHE A 177 2.36 -23.84 7.86
N LEU A 178 2.18 -23.38 9.09
CA LEU A 178 2.82 -23.97 10.25
C LEU A 178 2.10 -25.24 10.74
N ARG A 179 0.81 -25.40 10.46
CA ARG A 179 0.10 -26.69 10.64
C ARG A 179 0.72 -27.83 9.83
N LEU A 180 1.35 -27.53 8.69
CA LEU A 180 2.03 -28.56 7.89
C LEU A 180 3.24 -29.14 8.60
N PHE A 181 3.95 -28.32 9.40
CA PHE A 181 5.12 -28.72 10.17
C PHE A 181 4.79 -29.21 11.60
N TRP A 182 3.65 -28.79 12.14
CA TRP A 182 3.24 -29.11 13.52
C TRP A 182 1.90 -29.85 13.52
N ARG A 183 1.88 -31.03 12.89
CA ARG A 183 0.75 -31.94 13.00
C ARG A 183 0.66 -32.46 14.42
N LYS A 184 -0.27 -31.95 15.24
CA LYS A 184 -0.70 -32.65 16.45
C LYS A 184 -1.30 -33.99 16.00
N PRO A 185 -0.87 -35.14 16.56
CA PRO A 185 -1.57 -36.39 16.34
C PRO A 185 -3.02 -36.21 16.81
N GLN A 186 -3.97 -36.50 15.92
CA GLN A 186 -5.36 -36.61 16.32
C GLN A 186 -5.42 -37.64 17.45
N SER A 187 -5.73 -37.19 18.66
CA SER A 187 -6.08 -38.11 19.73
C SER A 187 -7.34 -38.83 19.33
N ALA A 188 -7.19 -40.08 18.92
CA ALA A 188 -8.26 -41.03 18.75
C ALA A 188 -8.88 -41.31 20.12
N PHE A 189 -9.83 -40.48 20.50
CA PHE A 189 -10.77 -40.77 21.57
C PHE A 189 -12.10 -40.10 21.25
N SER A 190 -12.83 -40.75 20.36
CA SER A 190 -14.29 -40.70 20.39
C SER A 190 -14.74 -41.90 21.20
N GLU A 191 -14.89 -41.74 22.49
CA GLU A 191 -15.70 -42.73 23.24
C GLU A 191 -17.16 -42.58 22.80
N PRO A 192 -17.83 -43.70 22.49
CA PRO A 192 -19.27 -43.66 22.26
C PRO A 192 -19.98 -43.47 23.60
N VAL A 193 -20.84 -42.45 23.67
CA VAL A 193 -21.83 -42.31 24.72
C VAL A 193 -22.74 -43.54 24.61
N LYS A 194 -22.67 -44.41 25.60
CA LYS A 194 -23.66 -45.45 25.87
C LYS A 194 -24.82 -44.81 26.60
N GLU A 195 -26.01 -45.01 26.02
CA GLU A 195 -27.39 -45.05 26.58
C GLU A 195 -27.72 -44.24 27.80
#